data_8fbb11876d986a998855182d27e7dd90
#
_entry.id   8fbb11876d986a998855182d27e7dd90
#
_cell.length_a   1.000
_cell.length_b   1.000
_cell.length_c   1.000
_cell.angle_alpha   90.00
_cell.angle_beta   90.00
_cell.angle_gamma   90.00
#
_symmetry.space_group_name_H-M   'P 1'
#
loop_
_entity.id
_entity.type
_entity.pdbx_description
1 polymer ?
#
loop_
_entity_poly.entity_id
_entity_poly.type
_entity_poly.pdbx_seq_one_letter_code
_entity_poly.pdbx_strand_id
1 'polypeptide(L)'
;RSRSSAASDVYKRQVLGYDDALSVTVDEMLHHVKAVTRANPNSLVVADMPYMSYHVSEEETIKNAARFIQEGKADAVKIEGGKKRENMIKALINAEIPVMGHLGLTPQSKNVMGGYKIQGKTLELAKELLEDAILLDSLGCFSFVLEGVPKVVAQTITEQVSIPTIGIGAGVHVDGQVLVYHDLLGMKSKEYIDAKFVKRYDNQYDKVVETMKNFKKDIENKEFPTDDHSYDSGDSLLENLEEWKKEVKKILS
;
A
#
# COMPACT_ATOMS: atom_id res chain seq x y z
N ARG A 1 -0.43 17.22 -13.30
CA ARG A 1 -0.31 15.73 -13.29
C ARG A 1 -0.09 15.28 -11.86
N SER A 2 -1.16 15.00 -11.14
CA SER A 2 -1.04 14.37 -9.83
C SER A 2 -0.81 12.86 -10.02
N ARG A 3 0.38 12.40 -9.74
CA ARG A 3 0.65 10.98 -9.52
C ARG A 3 0.78 10.82 -8.02
N SER A 4 -0.18 10.18 -7.36
CA SER A 4 -0.05 9.84 -5.94
C SER A 4 0.42 8.40 -5.80
N SER A 5 1.42 8.17 -4.98
CA SER A 5 1.76 6.84 -4.48
C SER A 5 1.27 6.77 -3.03
N ALA A 6 0.22 6.00 -2.80
CA ALA A 6 -0.28 5.73 -1.46
C ALA A 6 0.25 4.37 -0.99
N ALA A 7 0.87 4.34 0.18
CA ALA A 7 1.04 3.09 0.90
C ALA A 7 -0.29 2.79 1.62
N SER A 8 -1.12 1.92 1.06
CA SER A 8 -2.45 1.62 1.58
C SER A 8 -2.44 0.44 2.57
N ASP A 9 -3.43 0.39 3.44
CA ASP A 9 -3.63 -0.69 4.43
C ASP A 9 -3.74 -2.08 3.79
N VAL A 10 -4.33 -2.17 2.59
CA VAL A 10 -4.44 -3.43 1.84
C VAL A 10 -3.06 -3.94 1.40
N TYR A 11 -2.14 -3.02 1.04
CA TYR A 11 -0.75 -3.34 0.73
C TYR A 11 -0.04 -4.01 1.92
N LYS A 12 -0.29 -3.56 3.14
CA LYS A 12 0.35 -4.08 4.35
C LYS A 12 -0.07 -5.51 4.67
N ARG A 13 -1.34 -5.84 4.49
CA ARG A 13 -1.81 -7.22 4.58
C ARG A 13 -1.02 -8.13 3.63
N GLN A 14 -0.76 -7.66 2.41
CA GLN A 14 -0.08 -8.44 1.38
C GLN A 14 1.44 -8.53 1.62
N VAL A 15 2.06 -7.50 2.20
CA VAL A 15 3.52 -7.44 2.41
C VAL A 15 3.90 -7.97 3.80
N LEU A 16 3.15 -7.59 4.84
CA LEU A 16 3.45 -7.99 6.22
C LEU A 16 2.81 -9.32 6.62
N GLY A 17 1.89 -9.86 5.79
CA GLY A 17 1.24 -11.14 6.05
C GLY A 17 0.16 -11.11 7.13
N TYR A 18 -0.34 -9.92 7.51
CA TYR A 18 -1.46 -9.81 8.46
C TYR A 18 -2.78 -10.22 7.85
N ASP A 19 -3.70 -10.73 8.68
CA ASP A 19 -5.04 -11.13 8.25
C ASP A 19 -5.91 -9.95 7.80
N ASP A 20 -5.66 -8.75 8.37
CA ASP A 20 -6.34 -7.51 8.00
C ASP A 20 -5.45 -6.27 8.21
N ALA A 21 -6.02 -5.10 7.93
CA ALA A 21 -5.34 -3.82 8.08
C ALA A 21 -5.32 -3.29 9.53
N LEU A 22 -6.10 -3.87 10.44
CA LEU A 22 -6.29 -3.33 11.80
C LEU A 22 -5.06 -3.50 12.69
N SER A 23 -4.22 -4.50 12.41
CA SER A 23 -3.01 -4.79 13.18
C SER A 23 -1.81 -3.89 12.84
N VAL A 24 -1.93 -3.08 11.78
CA VAL A 24 -0.82 -2.26 11.28
C VAL A 24 -0.56 -1.07 12.20
N THR A 25 0.69 -0.88 12.57
CA THR A 25 1.13 0.20 13.46
C THR A 25 1.61 1.45 12.69
N VAL A 26 1.70 2.59 13.40
CA VAL A 26 2.31 3.82 12.86
C VAL A 26 3.77 3.60 12.45
N ASP A 27 4.53 2.82 13.22
CA ASP A 27 5.94 2.56 12.95
C ASP A 27 6.15 1.74 11.66
N GLU A 28 5.34 0.72 11.44
CA GLU A 28 5.35 -0.06 10.21
C GLU A 28 4.99 0.79 9.00
N MET A 29 3.96 1.65 9.13
CA MET A 29 3.61 2.59 8.08
C MET A 29 4.74 3.57 7.78
N LEU A 30 5.33 4.12 8.82
CA LEU A 30 6.43 5.05 8.68
C LEU A 30 7.64 4.40 7.98
N HIS A 31 7.90 3.11 8.26
CA HIS A 31 8.94 2.35 7.55
C HIS A 31 8.68 2.33 6.03
N HIS A 32 7.45 2.01 5.62
CA HIS A 32 7.08 1.97 4.20
C HIS A 32 7.09 3.36 3.55
N VAL A 33 6.56 4.38 4.24
CA VAL A 33 6.59 5.77 3.76
C VAL A 33 8.04 6.23 3.53
N LYS A 34 8.93 5.99 4.49
CA LYS A 34 10.38 6.28 4.35
C LYS A 34 11.02 5.57 3.15
N ALA A 35 10.58 4.35 2.83
CA ALA A 35 11.09 3.62 1.66
C ALA A 35 10.64 4.28 0.35
N VAL A 36 9.36 4.67 0.25
CA VAL A 36 8.81 5.36 -0.92
C VAL A 36 9.45 6.72 -1.11
N THR A 37 9.55 7.54 -0.06
CA THR A 37 10.10 8.90 -0.17
C THR A 37 11.59 8.92 -0.49
N ARG A 38 12.38 7.92 -0.01
CA ARG A 38 13.79 7.77 -0.42
C ARG A 38 13.97 7.50 -1.91
N ALA A 39 12.99 6.90 -2.58
CA ALA A 39 13.02 6.74 -4.02
C ALA A 39 12.85 8.08 -4.78
N ASN A 40 12.59 9.17 -4.06
CA ASN A 40 12.42 10.52 -4.57
C ASN A 40 11.44 10.60 -5.76
N PRO A 41 10.18 10.12 -5.61
CA PRO A 41 9.23 10.08 -6.71
C PRO A 41 8.84 11.50 -7.13
N ASN A 42 8.58 11.69 -8.43
CA ASN A 42 8.01 12.94 -8.96
C ASN A 42 6.49 13.06 -8.68
N SER A 43 5.98 12.28 -7.76
CA SER A 43 4.56 12.19 -7.42
C SER A 43 4.34 12.62 -5.99
N LEU A 44 3.17 13.18 -5.72
CA LEU A 44 2.73 13.45 -4.35
C LEU A 44 2.69 12.14 -3.53
N VAL A 45 3.38 12.11 -2.40
CA VAL A 45 3.37 10.96 -1.48
C VAL A 45 2.36 11.22 -0.37
N VAL A 46 1.29 10.44 -0.37
CA VAL A 46 0.25 10.48 0.66
C VAL A 46 0.41 9.28 1.60
N ALA A 47 0.67 9.54 2.88
CA ALA A 47 0.79 8.50 3.90
C ALA A 47 -0.58 8.13 4.45
N ASP A 48 -0.93 6.85 4.36
CA ASP A 48 -2.18 6.33 4.91
C ASP A 48 -2.05 6.12 6.43
N MET A 49 -2.83 6.83 7.22
CA MET A 49 -2.79 6.72 8.67
C MET A 49 -3.46 5.40 9.11
N PRO A 50 -2.78 4.55 9.88
CA PRO A 50 -3.32 3.25 10.27
C PRO A 50 -4.46 3.36 11.29
N TYR A 51 -5.21 2.27 11.44
CA TYR A 51 -6.29 2.16 12.43
C TYR A 51 -5.81 2.56 13.83
N MET A 52 -6.63 3.25 14.57
CA MET A 52 -6.39 3.83 15.91
C MET A 52 -5.34 4.95 15.98
N SER A 53 -4.65 5.30 14.91
CA SER A 53 -3.70 6.42 14.95
C SER A 53 -4.35 7.81 14.89
N TYR A 54 -5.65 7.88 14.55
CA TYR A 54 -6.44 9.11 14.45
C TYR A 54 -7.87 8.97 15.04
N HIS A 55 -8.05 8.06 15.99
CA HIS A 55 -9.37 7.75 16.56
C HIS A 55 -9.53 8.21 18.01
N VAL A 56 -8.41 8.44 18.72
CA VAL A 56 -8.40 8.63 20.18
C VAL A 56 -8.60 10.08 20.56
N SER A 57 -7.79 10.99 20.00
CA SER A 57 -7.86 12.43 20.27
C SER A 57 -7.27 13.24 19.12
N GLU A 58 -7.58 14.52 19.08
CA GLU A 58 -7.00 15.48 18.12
C GLU A 58 -5.47 15.59 18.31
N GLU A 59 -5.02 15.66 19.55
CA GLU A 59 -3.59 15.74 19.88
C GLU A 59 -2.79 14.52 19.39
N GLU A 60 -3.31 13.32 19.62
CA GLU A 60 -2.67 12.09 19.17
C GLU A 60 -2.69 11.98 17.63
N THR A 61 -3.79 12.40 17.01
CA THR A 61 -3.94 12.47 15.56
C THR A 61 -2.85 13.36 14.94
N ILE A 62 -2.67 14.58 15.48
CA ILE A 62 -1.62 15.50 15.01
C ILE A 62 -0.23 14.92 15.22
N LYS A 63 0.06 14.35 16.39
CA LYS A 63 1.36 13.73 16.69
C LYS A 63 1.71 12.61 15.71
N ASN A 64 0.75 11.72 15.44
CA ASN A 64 0.96 10.61 14.52
C ASN A 64 1.12 11.10 13.08
N ALA A 65 0.30 12.05 12.62
CA ALA A 65 0.40 12.63 11.29
C ALA A 65 1.73 13.38 11.09
N ALA A 66 2.17 14.16 12.09
CA ALA A 66 3.44 14.88 12.06
C ALA A 66 4.63 13.94 11.84
N ARG A 67 4.61 12.72 12.38
CA ARG A 67 5.65 11.72 12.13
C ARG A 67 5.76 11.34 10.65
N PHE A 68 4.62 11.19 9.95
CA PHE A 68 4.63 10.90 8.51
C PHE A 68 5.22 12.05 7.69
N ILE A 69 4.93 13.30 8.08
CA ILE A 69 5.48 14.49 7.40
C ILE A 69 6.96 14.69 7.76
N GLN A 70 7.30 14.72 9.05
CA GLN A 70 8.64 15.07 9.52
C GLN A 70 9.67 13.95 9.33
N GLU A 71 9.34 12.74 9.79
CA GLU A 71 10.25 11.60 9.70
C GLU A 71 10.10 10.87 8.36
N GLY A 72 8.85 10.69 7.89
CA GLY A 72 8.49 9.98 6.67
C GLY A 72 8.75 10.77 5.40
N LYS A 73 8.80 12.12 5.48
CA LYS A 73 8.89 13.03 4.34
C LYS A 73 7.72 12.86 3.36
N ALA A 74 6.55 12.44 3.86
CA ALA A 74 5.32 12.46 3.07
C ALA A 74 4.85 13.90 2.86
N ASP A 75 4.14 14.14 1.76
CA ASP A 75 3.56 15.44 1.43
C ASP A 75 2.20 15.66 2.10
N ALA A 76 1.48 14.56 2.39
CA ALA A 76 0.14 14.60 2.96
C ALA A 76 -0.16 13.29 3.73
N VAL A 77 -1.28 13.30 4.47
CA VAL A 77 -1.81 12.09 5.11
C VAL A 77 -3.20 11.76 4.57
N LYS A 78 -3.60 10.46 4.63
CA LYS A 78 -4.96 10.01 4.34
C LYS A 78 -5.60 9.42 5.58
N ILE A 79 -6.89 9.75 5.81
CA ILE A 79 -7.69 9.18 6.89
C ILE A 79 -9.07 8.75 6.37
N GLU A 80 -9.65 7.73 7.01
CA GLU A 80 -10.92 7.13 6.62
C GLU A 80 -12.10 7.68 7.41
N GLY A 81 -13.16 8.07 6.70
CA GLY A 81 -14.43 8.55 7.23
C GLY A 81 -14.70 10.04 6.93
N GLY A 82 -15.98 10.42 7.02
CA GLY A 82 -16.48 11.77 6.85
C GLY A 82 -16.80 12.42 8.20
N LYS A 83 -18.07 12.68 8.48
CA LYS A 83 -18.58 13.35 9.68
C LYS A 83 -18.02 12.81 11.00
N LYS A 84 -17.81 11.49 11.09
CA LYS A 84 -17.20 10.86 12.28
C LYS A 84 -15.77 11.30 12.55
N ARG A 85 -15.08 11.88 11.58
CA ARG A 85 -13.67 12.32 11.64
C ARG A 85 -13.52 13.84 11.49
N GLU A 86 -14.62 14.57 11.49
CA GLU A 86 -14.65 16.02 11.30
C GLU A 86 -13.64 16.75 12.18
N ASN A 87 -13.62 16.47 13.48
CA ASN A 87 -12.72 17.15 14.42
C ASN A 87 -11.25 16.82 14.13
N MET A 88 -10.94 15.55 13.81
CA MET A 88 -9.58 15.11 13.47
C MET A 88 -9.08 15.75 12.17
N ILE A 89 -9.95 15.86 11.17
CA ILE A 89 -9.65 16.54 9.90
C ILE A 89 -9.37 18.02 10.15
N LYS A 90 -10.24 18.70 10.90
CA LYS A 90 -10.04 20.11 11.28
C LYS A 90 -8.72 20.31 12.03
N ALA A 91 -8.40 19.42 12.98
CA ALA A 91 -7.19 19.50 13.77
C ALA A 91 -5.93 19.37 12.89
N LEU A 92 -5.93 18.42 11.93
CA LEU A 92 -4.83 18.25 10.99
C LEU A 92 -4.66 19.47 10.07
N ILE A 93 -5.75 19.97 9.49
CA ILE A 93 -5.71 21.12 8.58
C ILE A 93 -5.27 22.41 9.34
N ASN A 94 -5.76 22.60 10.57
CA ASN A 94 -5.30 23.71 11.44
C ASN A 94 -3.82 23.58 11.84
N ALA A 95 -3.29 22.35 11.86
CA ALA A 95 -1.87 22.09 12.06
C ALA A 95 -1.04 22.16 10.76
N GLU A 96 -1.61 22.69 9.67
CA GLU A 96 -0.98 22.83 8.35
C GLU A 96 -0.56 21.50 7.70
N ILE A 97 -1.21 20.41 8.06
CA ILE A 97 -1.00 19.08 7.47
C ILE A 97 -2.04 18.84 6.38
N PRO A 98 -1.65 18.67 5.10
CA PRO A 98 -2.60 18.39 4.03
C PRO A 98 -3.28 17.03 4.22
N VAL A 99 -4.61 16.99 4.06
CA VAL A 99 -5.44 15.81 4.29
C VAL A 99 -6.12 15.33 3.01
N MET A 100 -5.97 14.04 2.71
CA MET A 100 -6.81 13.30 1.78
C MET A 100 -7.87 12.54 2.58
N GLY A 101 -9.15 12.67 2.21
CA GLY A 101 -10.23 11.88 2.80
C GLY A 101 -10.34 10.48 2.18
N HIS A 102 -11.19 9.63 2.76
CA HIS A 102 -11.54 8.32 2.20
C HIS A 102 -12.96 7.94 2.61
N LEU A 103 -13.85 7.80 1.64
CA LEU A 103 -15.29 7.51 1.81
C LEU A 103 -15.70 6.21 1.08
N GLY A 104 -16.87 5.72 1.42
CA GLY A 104 -17.43 4.49 0.90
C GLY A 104 -17.01 3.28 1.75
N LEU A 105 -16.47 2.24 1.11
CA LEU A 105 -15.86 1.15 1.82
C LEU A 105 -14.55 1.63 2.45
N THR A 106 -14.52 1.65 3.77
CA THR A 106 -13.34 2.01 4.55
C THR A 106 -12.78 0.74 5.19
N PRO A 107 -11.64 0.20 4.73
CA PRO A 107 -11.08 -1.06 5.21
C PRO A 107 -10.89 -1.14 6.72
N GLN A 108 -10.54 -0.02 7.35
CA GLN A 108 -10.37 0.06 8.80
C GLN A 108 -11.70 -0.05 9.58
N SER A 109 -12.84 0.22 8.92
CA SER A 109 -14.18 0.05 9.50
C SER A 109 -14.80 -1.34 9.26
N LYS A 110 -14.03 -2.29 8.74
CA LYS A 110 -14.46 -3.65 8.38
C LYS A 110 -15.35 -4.32 9.44
N ASN A 111 -14.97 -4.24 10.73
CA ASN A 111 -15.71 -4.87 11.82
C ASN A 111 -17.11 -4.24 12.02
N VAL A 112 -17.21 -2.93 11.92
CA VAL A 112 -18.48 -2.21 12.03
C VAL A 112 -19.38 -2.45 10.82
N MET A 113 -18.78 -2.52 9.62
CA MET A 113 -19.50 -2.78 8.37
C MET A 113 -19.91 -4.25 8.20
N GLY A 114 -19.42 -5.16 9.04
CA GLY A 114 -19.64 -6.60 8.92
C GLY A 114 -19.02 -7.18 7.65
N GLY A 115 -17.81 -6.73 7.30
CA GLY A 115 -17.01 -7.16 6.15
C GLY A 115 -16.85 -6.08 5.08
N TYR A 116 -16.19 -6.43 3.98
CA TYR A 116 -15.95 -5.54 2.84
C TYR A 116 -17.21 -5.46 1.95
N LYS A 117 -18.08 -4.51 2.23
CA LYS A 117 -19.38 -4.33 1.55
C LYS A 117 -19.43 -3.02 0.79
N ILE A 118 -20.03 -3.04 -0.41
CA ILE A 118 -20.30 -1.83 -1.20
C ILE A 118 -21.21 -0.91 -0.39
N GLN A 119 -20.83 0.36 -0.29
CA GLN A 119 -21.52 1.41 0.44
C GLN A 119 -22.39 2.26 -0.51
N GLY A 120 -23.42 2.96 0.03
CA GLY A 120 -24.27 3.83 -0.78
C GLY A 120 -25.27 3.11 -1.70
N LYS A 121 -25.71 1.89 -1.33
CA LYS A 121 -26.64 1.10 -2.16
C LYS A 121 -28.11 1.55 -2.06
N THR A 122 -28.48 2.26 -1.02
CA THR A 122 -29.82 2.86 -0.87
C THR A 122 -29.73 4.36 -1.02
N LEU A 123 -30.87 5.01 -1.26
CA LEU A 123 -30.92 6.46 -1.41
C LEU A 123 -30.43 7.17 -0.15
N GLU A 124 -30.80 6.66 1.04
CA GLU A 124 -30.40 7.20 2.33
C GLU A 124 -28.88 7.14 2.49
N LEU A 125 -28.28 5.97 2.26
CA LEU A 125 -26.83 5.77 2.35
C LEU A 125 -26.06 6.56 1.28
N ALA A 126 -26.65 6.76 0.09
CA ALA A 126 -26.06 7.60 -0.94
C ALA A 126 -26.07 9.09 -0.55
N LYS A 127 -27.15 9.56 0.10
CA LYS A 127 -27.21 10.92 0.64
C LYS A 127 -26.18 11.14 1.75
N GLU A 128 -26.06 10.21 2.69
CA GLU A 128 -25.04 10.28 3.75
C GLU A 128 -23.61 10.38 3.16
N LEU A 129 -23.30 9.59 2.13
CA LEU A 129 -22.01 9.67 1.45
C LEU A 129 -21.79 11.00 0.74
N LEU A 130 -22.83 11.57 0.13
CA LEU A 130 -22.75 12.89 -0.51
C LEU A 130 -22.55 14.00 0.54
N GLU A 131 -23.26 13.94 1.67
CA GLU A 131 -23.08 14.87 2.78
C GLU A 131 -21.65 14.79 3.34
N ASP A 132 -21.12 13.58 3.54
CA ASP A 132 -19.74 13.36 3.96
C ASP A 132 -18.73 13.94 2.93
N ALA A 133 -18.98 13.78 1.63
CA ALA A 133 -18.09 14.29 0.58
C ALA A 133 -18.08 15.84 0.57
N ILE A 134 -19.27 16.48 0.65
CA ILE A 134 -19.41 17.93 0.75
C ILE A 134 -18.73 18.46 2.02
N LEU A 135 -18.83 17.72 3.12
CA LEU A 135 -18.15 18.07 4.36
C LEU A 135 -16.62 18.04 4.17
N LEU A 136 -16.06 16.98 3.58
CA LEU A 136 -14.60 16.89 3.33
C LEU A 136 -14.10 18.07 2.47
N ASP A 137 -14.83 18.42 1.42
CA ASP A 137 -14.53 19.58 0.57
C ASP A 137 -14.56 20.87 1.40
N SER A 138 -15.63 21.11 2.15
CA SER A 138 -15.80 22.31 3.00
C SER A 138 -14.76 22.44 4.11
N LEU A 139 -14.26 21.33 4.63
CA LEU A 139 -13.21 21.31 5.64
C LEU A 139 -11.82 21.65 5.08
N GLY A 140 -11.62 21.58 3.76
CA GLY A 140 -10.36 21.87 3.09
C GLY A 140 -9.49 20.63 2.85
N CYS A 141 -10.06 19.43 2.80
CA CYS A 141 -9.35 18.29 2.22
C CYS A 141 -8.96 18.63 0.78
N PHE A 142 -7.75 18.23 0.34
CA PHE A 142 -7.33 18.54 -1.03
C PHE A 142 -7.84 17.52 -2.06
N SER A 143 -8.31 16.36 -1.61
CA SER A 143 -8.86 15.25 -2.42
C SER A 143 -9.46 14.20 -1.50
N PHE A 144 -10.21 13.25 -2.04
CA PHE A 144 -10.60 12.04 -1.31
C PHE A 144 -10.76 10.82 -2.21
N VAL A 145 -10.61 9.63 -1.60
CA VAL A 145 -10.87 8.35 -2.23
C VAL A 145 -12.34 7.97 -2.09
N LEU A 146 -12.93 7.44 -3.17
CA LEU A 146 -14.23 6.76 -3.19
C LEU A 146 -14.00 5.27 -3.45
N GLU A 147 -14.15 4.42 -2.43
CA GLU A 147 -13.95 2.98 -2.55
C GLU A 147 -15.27 2.22 -2.47
N GLY A 148 -15.49 1.28 -3.41
CA GLY A 148 -16.62 0.36 -3.35
C GLY A 148 -17.99 1.06 -3.29
N VAL A 149 -18.19 2.07 -4.15
CA VAL A 149 -19.41 2.89 -4.25
C VAL A 149 -20.08 2.63 -5.62
N PRO A 150 -21.43 2.55 -5.71
CA PRO A 150 -22.10 2.45 -7.00
C PRO A 150 -21.71 3.59 -7.94
N LYS A 151 -21.44 3.28 -9.21
CA LYS A 151 -20.91 4.24 -10.20
C LYS A 151 -21.74 5.53 -10.33
N VAL A 152 -23.07 5.42 -10.21
CA VAL A 152 -23.98 6.58 -10.28
C VAL A 152 -23.86 7.48 -9.05
N VAL A 153 -23.64 6.90 -7.86
CA VAL A 153 -23.43 7.65 -6.63
C VAL A 153 -22.07 8.36 -6.66
N ALA A 154 -21.02 7.66 -7.10
CA ALA A 154 -19.70 8.26 -7.27
C ALA A 154 -19.72 9.43 -8.28
N GLN A 155 -20.43 9.27 -9.40
CA GLN A 155 -20.63 10.34 -10.37
C GLN A 155 -21.32 11.54 -9.74
N THR A 156 -22.44 11.32 -9.06
CA THR A 156 -23.19 12.40 -8.38
C THR A 156 -22.30 13.15 -7.37
N ILE A 157 -21.51 12.41 -6.58
CA ILE A 157 -20.57 13.00 -5.63
C ILE A 157 -19.53 13.86 -6.37
N THR A 158 -18.89 13.32 -7.40
CA THR A 158 -17.86 14.05 -8.18
C THR A 158 -18.39 15.34 -8.81
N GLU A 159 -19.65 15.35 -9.26
CA GLU A 159 -20.30 16.53 -9.82
C GLU A 159 -20.67 17.61 -8.78
N GLN A 160 -20.70 17.28 -7.49
CA GLN A 160 -21.13 18.18 -6.40
C GLN A 160 -19.99 18.72 -5.54
N VAL A 161 -18.77 18.21 -5.70
CA VAL A 161 -17.60 18.67 -4.95
C VAL A 161 -16.62 19.41 -5.85
N SER A 162 -15.79 20.27 -5.25
CA SER A 162 -14.77 21.04 -5.98
C SER A 162 -13.39 20.40 -5.99
N ILE A 163 -13.13 19.48 -5.06
CA ILE A 163 -11.86 18.77 -4.90
C ILE A 163 -11.84 17.46 -5.68
N PRO A 164 -10.67 17.03 -6.20
CA PRO A 164 -10.54 15.81 -6.98
C PRO A 164 -11.01 14.55 -6.24
N THR A 165 -11.75 13.69 -6.92
CA THR A 165 -12.18 12.38 -6.46
C THR A 165 -11.34 11.26 -7.07
N ILE A 166 -10.88 10.32 -6.26
CA ILE A 166 -10.06 9.16 -6.68
C ILE A 166 -10.84 7.88 -6.45
N GLY A 167 -11.23 7.21 -7.53
CA GLY A 167 -12.06 6.00 -7.45
C GLY A 167 -11.27 4.69 -7.35
N ILE A 168 -11.79 3.77 -6.57
CA ILE A 168 -11.45 2.34 -6.59
C ILE A 168 -12.74 1.54 -6.41
N GLY A 169 -13.19 0.85 -7.47
CA GLY A 169 -14.50 0.22 -7.45
C GLY A 169 -15.67 1.21 -7.41
N ALA A 170 -15.48 2.40 -7.97
CA ALA A 170 -16.46 3.49 -7.99
C ALA A 170 -16.93 3.88 -9.42
N GLY A 171 -16.47 3.17 -10.45
CA GLY A 171 -16.79 3.47 -11.85
C GLY A 171 -15.83 4.48 -12.47
N VAL A 172 -16.17 4.96 -13.68
CA VAL A 172 -15.28 5.81 -14.51
C VAL A 172 -15.51 7.31 -14.34
N HIS A 173 -16.60 7.72 -13.70
CA HIS A 173 -17.03 9.11 -13.58
C HIS A 173 -16.47 9.77 -12.30
N VAL A 174 -15.18 9.59 -12.08
CA VAL A 174 -14.38 10.24 -11.04
C VAL A 174 -13.12 10.81 -11.69
N ASP A 175 -12.43 11.74 -11.03
CA ASP A 175 -11.30 12.47 -11.62
C ASP A 175 -10.05 11.62 -11.77
N GLY A 176 -9.86 10.62 -10.92
CA GLY A 176 -8.73 9.70 -10.98
C GLY A 176 -9.09 8.28 -10.56
N GLN A 177 -8.18 7.34 -10.79
CA GLN A 177 -8.34 5.93 -10.40
C GLN A 177 -7.12 5.45 -9.63
N VAL A 178 -7.34 4.60 -8.64
CA VAL A 178 -6.27 3.91 -7.92
C VAL A 178 -6.53 2.41 -7.89
N LEU A 179 -5.45 1.62 -7.91
CA LEU A 179 -5.45 0.20 -7.60
C LEU A 179 -4.27 -0.11 -6.68
N VAL A 180 -4.44 -1.09 -5.82
CA VAL A 180 -3.36 -1.62 -4.99
C VAL A 180 -2.28 -2.20 -5.90
N TYR A 181 -1.04 -1.81 -5.70
CA TYR A 181 0.11 -2.18 -6.54
C TYR A 181 0.24 -3.70 -6.76
N HIS A 182 0.09 -4.49 -5.70
CA HIS A 182 0.16 -5.95 -5.77
C HIS A 182 -1.01 -6.55 -6.56
N ASP A 183 -2.19 -5.96 -6.49
CA ASP A 183 -3.34 -6.39 -7.27
C ASP A 183 -3.15 -6.05 -8.75
N LEU A 184 -2.66 -4.83 -9.04
CA LEU A 184 -2.39 -4.36 -10.39
C LEU A 184 -1.38 -5.26 -11.12
N LEU A 185 -0.30 -5.66 -10.43
CA LEU A 185 0.76 -6.52 -10.98
C LEU A 185 0.47 -8.03 -10.87
N GLY A 186 -0.64 -8.43 -10.25
CA GLY A 186 -0.94 -9.84 -10.05
C GLY A 186 0.10 -10.57 -9.19
N MET A 187 0.51 -9.95 -8.08
CA MET A 187 1.50 -10.52 -7.14
C MET A 187 0.89 -11.49 -6.13
N LYS A 188 -0.40 -11.81 -6.26
CA LYS A 188 -1.10 -12.81 -5.46
C LYS A 188 -1.27 -14.12 -6.23
N SER A 189 -1.26 -15.25 -5.51
CA SER A 189 -1.65 -16.55 -6.06
C SER A 189 -3.03 -16.48 -6.72
N LYS A 190 -3.27 -17.32 -7.73
CA LYS A 190 -4.60 -17.45 -8.38
C LYS A 190 -5.68 -18.00 -7.47
N GLU A 191 -5.29 -18.62 -6.36
CA GLU A 191 -6.22 -19.13 -5.33
C GLU A 191 -6.91 -18.01 -4.55
N TYR A 192 -6.34 -16.78 -4.55
CA TYR A 192 -6.97 -15.62 -3.95
C TYR A 192 -8.01 -15.01 -4.88
N ILE A 193 -9.24 -14.89 -4.38
CA ILE A 193 -10.34 -14.23 -5.08
C ILE A 193 -10.12 -12.72 -5.00
N ASP A 194 -9.91 -12.10 -6.15
CA ASP A 194 -9.82 -10.64 -6.23
C ASP A 194 -11.20 -9.98 -6.02
N ALA A 195 -11.19 -8.77 -5.48
CA ALA A 195 -12.39 -7.94 -5.50
C ALA A 195 -12.81 -7.66 -6.96
N LYS A 196 -14.12 -7.55 -7.21
CA LYS A 196 -14.68 -7.37 -8.57
C LYS A 196 -14.05 -6.22 -9.37
N PHE A 197 -13.59 -5.18 -8.70
CA PHE A 197 -12.99 -4.02 -9.35
C PHE A 197 -11.50 -4.17 -9.69
N VAL A 198 -10.85 -5.24 -9.22
CA VAL A 198 -9.44 -5.50 -9.52
C VAL A 198 -9.30 -5.98 -10.96
N LYS A 199 -8.49 -5.27 -11.73
CA LYS A 199 -7.98 -5.70 -13.02
C LYS A 199 -6.49 -5.91 -12.90
N ARG A 200 -6.05 -7.16 -13.09
CA ARG A 200 -4.61 -7.48 -13.16
C ARG A 200 -4.09 -7.07 -14.52
N TYR A 201 -3.00 -6.32 -14.55
CA TYR A 201 -2.31 -5.91 -15.79
C TYR A 201 -1.11 -6.82 -16.08
N ASP A 202 -0.67 -7.60 -15.08
CA ASP A 202 0.40 -8.58 -15.21
C ASP A 202 0.12 -9.77 -14.27
N ASN A 203 0.99 -10.80 -14.32
CA ASN A 203 0.96 -11.99 -13.46
C ASN A 203 2.35 -12.26 -12.90
N GLN A 204 2.79 -11.38 -12.02
CA GLN A 204 4.12 -11.46 -11.41
C GLN A 204 4.26 -12.67 -10.49
N TYR A 205 3.21 -13.12 -9.84
CA TYR A 205 3.25 -14.30 -8.96
C TYR A 205 3.74 -15.55 -9.70
N ASP A 206 3.11 -15.88 -10.84
CA ASP A 206 3.50 -17.07 -11.60
C ASP A 206 4.93 -16.94 -12.14
N LYS A 207 5.33 -15.75 -12.61
CA LYS A 207 6.70 -15.48 -13.09
C LYS A 207 7.74 -15.69 -12.00
N VAL A 208 7.50 -15.19 -10.79
CA VAL A 208 8.40 -15.38 -9.65
C VAL A 208 8.49 -16.85 -9.28
N VAL A 209 7.37 -17.57 -9.21
CA VAL A 209 7.35 -19.01 -8.93
C VAL A 209 8.14 -19.80 -9.98
N GLU A 210 7.96 -19.50 -11.27
CA GLU A 210 8.70 -20.14 -12.36
C GLU A 210 10.19 -19.86 -12.28
N THR A 211 10.57 -18.60 -12.04
CA THR A 211 11.97 -18.19 -11.86
C THR A 211 12.64 -18.98 -10.71
N MET A 212 11.96 -19.10 -9.58
CA MET A 212 12.50 -19.87 -8.44
C MET A 212 12.64 -21.37 -8.74
N LYS A 213 11.70 -21.94 -9.51
CA LYS A 213 11.78 -23.33 -9.96
C LYS A 213 12.97 -23.56 -10.92
N ASN A 214 13.18 -22.64 -11.85
CA ASN A 214 14.29 -22.71 -12.79
C ASN A 214 15.62 -22.58 -12.05
N PHE A 215 15.77 -21.61 -11.15
CA PHE A 215 16.97 -21.46 -10.33
C PHE A 215 17.28 -22.74 -9.52
N LYS A 216 16.26 -23.33 -8.88
CA LYS A 216 16.43 -24.62 -8.19
C LYS A 216 16.91 -25.72 -9.13
N LYS A 217 16.32 -25.85 -10.31
CA LYS A 217 16.68 -26.84 -11.32
C LYS A 217 18.13 -26.69 -11.79
N ASP A 218 18.56 -25.46 -12.05
CA ASP A 218 19.92 -25.14 -12.48
C ASP A 218 20.96 -25.57 -11.42
N ILE A 219 20.65 -25.36 -10.13
CA ILE A 219 21.50 -25.84 -9.02
C ILE A 219 21.54 -27.36 -8.97
N GLU A 220 20.37 -28.02 -9.06
CA GLU A 220 20.27 -29.49 -9.01
C GLU A 220 21.02 -30.15 -10.18
N ASN A 221 20.96 -29.52 -11.36
CA ASN A 221 21.65 -29.97 -12.57
C ASN A 221 23.12 -29.54 -12.64
N LYS A 222 23.62 -28.71 -11.70
CA LYS A 222 24.96 -28.09 -11.74
C LYS A 222 25.16 -27.18 -12.96
N GLU A 223 24.08 -26.56 -13.44
CA GLU A 223 24.09 -25.57 -14.52
C GLU A 223 24.33 -24.15 -13.95
N PHE A 224 24.18 -23.97 -12.64
CA PHE A 224 24.52 -22.76 -11.88
C PHE A 224 25.24 -23.15 -10.58
N PRO A 225 26.36 -22.44 -10.18
CA PRO A 225 27.05 -21.42 -10.95
C PRO A 225 27.86 -21.98 -12.11
N THR A 226 28.06 -21.17 -13.16
CA THR A 226 29.06 -21.44 -14.22
C THR A 226 30.40 -20.78 -13.87
N ASP A 227 31.43 -20.97 -14.72
CA ASP A 227 32.72 -20.29 -14.54
C ASP A 227 32.57 -18.74 -14.51
N ASP A 228 31.67 -18.18 -15.30
CA ASP A 228 31.36 -16.74 -15.29
C ASP A 228 30.77 -16.24 -13.94
N HIS A 229 30.26 -17.15 -13.12
CA HIS A 229 29.70 -16.87 -11.79
C HIS A 229 30.63 -17.36 -10.65
N SER A 230 31.85 -17.70 -10.98
CA SER A 230 32.86 -18.28 -10.06
C SER A 230 34.14 -17.43 -10.06
N TYR A 231 34.88 -17.53 -8.99
CA TYR A 231 36.16 -16.85 -8.90
C TYR A 231 37.29 -17.84 -9.06
N ASP A 232 38.20 -17.62 -10.01
CA ASP A 232 39.40 -18.42 -10.19
C ASP A 232 40.44 -18.04 -9.14
N SER A 233 41.19 -19.05 -8.71
CA SER A 233 42.41 -18.85 -7.94
C SER A 233 43.62 -18.92 -8.87
N GLY A 234 44.67 -18.17 -8.58
CA GLY A 234 45.95 -18.36 -9.28
C GLY A 234 46.54 -19.77 -9.03
N ASP A 235 47.36 -20.26 -9.97
CA ASP A 235 47.94 -21.60 -9.97
C ASP A 235 48.64 -21.96 -8.65
N SER A 236 49.31 -20.99 -8.01
CA SER A 236 49.99 -21.17 -6.73
C SER A 236 49.08 -21.57 -5.57
N LEU A 237 47.81 -21.12 -5.58
CA LEU A 237 46.86 -21.51 -4.53
C LEU A 237 46.39 -22.96 -4.71
N LEU A 238 46.20 -23.40 -5.94
CA LEU A 238 45.84 -24.80 -6.23
C LEU A 238 46.90 -25.77 -5.77
N GLU A 239 48.17 -25.50 -6.06
CA GLU A 239 49.30 -26.33 -5.63
C GLU A 239 49.41 -26.40 -4.10
N ASN A 240 49.31 -25.25 -3.42
CA ASN A 240 49.37 -25.19 -1.97
C ASN A 240 48.17 -25.90 -1.29
N LEU A 241 46.99 -25.86 -1.89
CA LEU A 241 45.79 -26.55 -1.39
C LEU A 241 45.91 -28.06 -1.55
N GLU A 242 46.52 -28.57 -2.63
CA GLU A 242 46.74 -29.99 -2.81
C GLU A 242 47.80 -30.55 -1.83
N GLU A 243 48.86 -29.79 -1.50
CA GLU A 243 49.82 -30.17 -0.47
C GLU A 243 49.17 -30.19 0.91
N TRP A 244 48.39 -29.16 1.26
CA TRP A 244 47.69 -29.09 2.53
C TRP A 244 46.68 -30.22 2.70
N LYS A 245 45.92 -30.59 1.66
CA LYS A 245 45.00 -31.76 1.69
C LYS A 245 45.73 -33.07 2.02
N LYS A 246 46.98 -33.25 1.56
CA LYS A 246 47.81 -34.44 1.90
C LYS A 246 48.18 -34.43 3.38
N GLU A 247 48.50 -33.26 3.93
CA GLU A 247 48.84 -33.13 5.35
C GLU A 247 47.62 -33.41 6.24
N VAL A 248 46.46 -32.86 5.90
CA VAL A 248 45.21 -33.07 6.66
C VAL A 248 44.83 -34.56 6.67
N LYS A 249 45.00 -35.29 5.56
CA LYS A 249 44.73 -36.72 5.50
C LYS A 249 45.66 -37.53 6.42
N LYS A 250 46.93 -37.09 6.62
CA LYS A 250 47.87 -37.74 7.54
C LYS A 250 47.53 -37.50 9.00
N ILE A 251 46.87 -36.36 9.32
CA ILE A 251 46.46 -36.04 10.70
C ILE A 251 45.19 -36.79 11.09
N LEU A 252 44.33 -37.10 10.11
CA LEU A 252 43.05 -37.81 10.32
C LEU A 252 43.15 -39.35 10.21
N SER A 253 44.31 -39.86 9.82
CA SER A 253 44.58 -41.29 9.77
C SER A 253 45.33 -41.78 11.03
#